data_11206c528f03ba826ed825aa6c98c8d2
#
_entry.id   11206c528f03ba826ed825aa6c98c8d2
#
_cell.length_a   1.000
_cell.length_b   1.000
_cell.length_c   1.000
_cell.angle_alpha   90.00
_cell.angle_beta   90.00
_cell.angle_gamma   90.00
#
_symmetry.space_group_name_H-M   'P 1'
#
loop_
_entity.id
_entity.type
_entity.pdbx_description
1 polymer ?
#
loop_
_entity_poly.entity_id
_entity_poly.type
_entity_poly.pdbx_seq_one_letter_code
_entity_poly.pdbx_strand_id
1 'polypeptide(L)'
;MTPMPSITHSPQTGFSLIEALVALLVLSVGLLGLAGLQLLGMQSSHSAYQRTVASVIATDAGERLWLRLAENQGELTLADVADVRDDWRSHWLHQAGTDADGNHPVSLPGMNDADVNCDLSDNVCVISVRWTEGRFAAESGDESRFEYRVRLPVEITNGSSG
;
A
#
# COMPACT_ATOMS: atom_id res chain seq x y z
N MET A 1 -26.76 -24.07 78.60
CA MET A 1 -25.43 -24.40 78.05
C MET A 1 -25.62 -24.59 76.52
N THR A 2 -25.29 -23.55 75.70
CA THR A 2 -25.35 -23.59 74.26
C THR A 2 -23.97 -23.97 73.74
N PRO A 3 -23.84 -24.98 72.86
CA PRO A 3 -22.54 -25.31 72.28
C PRO A 3 -22.05 -24.24 71.31
N MET A 4 -20.76 -23.87 71.42
CA MET A 4 -20.08 -22.97 70.52
C MET A 4 -19.85 -23.68 69.15
N PRO A 5 -20.02 -22.97 68.03
CA PRO A 5 -19.70 -23.54 66.73
C PRO A 5 -18.17 -23.65 66.55
N SER A 6 -17.69 -24.81 66.16
CA SER A 6 -16.30 -25.07 65.84
C SER A 6 -15.94 -24.45 64.49
N ILE A 7 -15.02 -23.51 64.47
CA ILE A 7 -14.48 -22.87 63.26
C ILE A 7 -13.50 -23.89 62.64
N THR A 8 -13.90 -24.48 61.52
CA THR A 8 -12.99 -25.28 60.67
C THR A 8 -12.08 -24.35 59.87
N HIS A 9 -10.81 -24.33 60.21
CA HIS A 9 -9.79 -23.65 59.40
C HIS A 9 -9.52 -24.53 58.14
N SER A 10 -9.86 -24.04 56.97
CA SER A 10 -9.42 -24.63 55.70
C SER A 10 -7.90 -24.42 55.56
N PRO A 11 -7.12 -25.46 55.22
CA PRO A 11 -5.69 -25.30 54.98
C PRO A 11 -5.50 -24.37 53.77
N GLN A 12 -4.83 -23.24 53.96
CA GLN A 12 -4.37 -22.39 52.87
C GLN A 12 -3.15 -23.05 52.22
N THR A 13 -3.30 -23.60 51.02
CA THR A 13 -2.19 -24.06 50.20
C THR A 13 -1.46 -22.85 49.63
N GLY A 14 -0.24 -22.59 50.10
CA GLY A 14 0.61 -21.53 49.55
C GLY A 14 1.07 -21.88 48.13
N PHE A 15 1.12 -20.86 47.27
CA PHE A 15 1.64 -21.00 45.89
C PHE A 15 3.14 -21.35 45.96
N SER A 16 3.54 -22.38 45.20
CA SER A 16 4.94 -22.78 45.10
C SER A 16 5.71 -21.80 44.25
N LEU A 17 6.94 -21.42 44.68
CA LEU A 17 7.80 -20.52 43.93
C LEU A 17 8.09 -21.04 42.49
N ILE A 18 8.21 -22.36 42.33
CA ILE A 18 8.39 -23.00 41.02
C ILE A 18 7.17 -22.90 40.15
N GLU A 19 5.96 -22.94 40.70
CA GLU A 19 4.72 -22.76 39.94
C GLU A 19 4.58 -21.36 39.37
N ALA A 20 4.95 -20.35 40.19
CA ALA A 20 5.01 -18.96 39.71
C ALA A 20 6.05 -18.78 38.59
N LEU A 21 7.21 -19.43 38.70
CA LEU A 21 8.28 -19.36 37.72
C LEU A 21 7.87 -20.01 36.39
N VAL A 22 7.23 -21.18 36.44
CA VAL A 22 6.70 -21.86 35.25
C VAL A 22 5.58 -21.05 34.59
N ALA A 23 4.68 -20.47 35.41
CA ALA A 23 3.62 -19.61 34.87
C ALA A 23 4.17 -18.40 34.13
N LEU A 24 5.21 -17.72 34.68
CA LEU A 24 5.88 -16.60 34.02
C LEU A 24 6.60 -17.03 32.72
N LEU A 25 7.20 -18.21 32.71
CA LEU A 25 7.86 -18.74 31.53
C LEU A 25 6.83 -19.01 30.40
N VAL A 26 5.71 -19.65 30.69
CA VAL A 26 4.64 -19.91 29.72
C VAL A 26 4.04 -18.59 29.22
N LEU A 27 3.80 -17.64 30.12
CA LEU A 27 3.30 -16.32 29.77
C LEU A 27 4.26 -15.57 28.82
N SER A 28 5.57 -15.60 29.12
CA SER A 28 6.56 -14.91 28.28
C SER A 28 6.66 -15.50 26.89
N VAL A 29 6.63 -16.83 26.74
CA VAL A 29 6.60 -17.51 25.43
C VAL A 29 5.30 -17.16 24.67
N GLY A 30 4.17 -17.13 25.36
CA GLY A 30 2.89 -16.72 24.77
C GLY A 30 2.90 -15.27 24.25
N LEU A 31 3.47 -14.36 25.03
CA LEU A 31 3.60 -12.95 24.61
C LEU A 31 4.55 -12.77 23.43
N LEU A 32 5.66 -13.52 23.37
CA LEU A 32 6.56 -13.50 22.21
C LEU A 32 5.88 -13.99 20.94
N GLY A 33 5.07 -15.06 21.03
CA GLY A 33 4.28 -15.54 19.90
C GLY A 33 3.27 -14.49 19.40
N LEU A 34 2.57 -13.84 20.32
CA LEU A 34 1.62 -12.78 19.99
C LEU A 34 2.31 -11.57 19.33
N ALA A 35 3.47 -11.15 19.86
CA ALA A 35 4.25 -10.06 19.29
C ALA A 35 4.70 -10.37 17.85
N GLY A 36 5.11 -11.62 17.57
CA GLY A 36 5.46 -12.07 16.23
C GLY A 36 4.28 -11.99 15.25
N LEU A 37 3.09 -12.39 15.65
CA LEU A 37 1.88 -12.27 14.82
C LEU A 37 1.50 -10.82 14.56
N GLN A 38 1.64 -9.93 15.55
CA GLN A 38 1.37 -8.51 15.38
C GLN A 38 2.33 -7.87 14.35
N LEU A 39 3.63 -8.23 14.40
CA LEU A 39 4.62 -7.74 13.44
C LEU A 39 4.26 -8.14 12.00
N LEU A 40 3.90 -9.42 11.78
CA LEU A 40 3.46 -9.89 10.46
C LEU A 40 2.19 -9.19 9.98
N GLY A 41 1.25 -8.92 10.88
CA GLY A 41 0.03 -8.16 10.58
C GLY A 41 0.32 -6.73 10.13
N MET A 42 1.27 -6.05 10.79
CA MET A 42 1.69 -4.70 10.40
C MET A 42 2.38 -4.66 9.04
N GLN A 43 3.24 -5.64 8.73
CA GLN A 43 3.89 -5.77 7.42
C GLN A 43 2.86 -5.94 6.30
N SER A 44 1.90 -6.85 6.48
CA SER A 44 0.83 -7.09 5.50
C SER A 44 -0.04 -5.84 5.28
N SER A 45 -0.39 -5.14 6.36
CA SER A 45 -1.18 -3.90 6.27
C SER A 45 -0.44 -2.79 5.52
N HIS A 46 0.87 -2.67 5.74
CA HIS A 46 1.69 -1.66 5.06
C HIS A 46 1.78 -1.93 3.56
N SER A 47 2.03 -3.17 3.14
CA SER A 47 2.05 -3.55 1.73
C SER A 47 0.69 -3.35 1.06
N ALA A 48 -0.42 -3.69 1.72
CA ALA A 48 -1.77 -3.45 1.21
C ALA A 48 -2.05 -1.94 1.04
N TYR A 49 -1.61 -1.10 1.98
CA TYR A 49 -1.73 0.35 1.88
C TYR A 49 -0.98 0.90 0.67
N GLN A 50 0.29 0.49 0.45
CA GLN A 50 1.08 0.93 -0.70
C GLN A 50 0.42 0.55 -2.04
N ARG A 51 -0.14 -0.66 -2.15
CA ARG A 51 -0.90 -1.07 -3.33
C ARG A 51 -2.15 -0.24 -3.55
N THR A 52 -2.84 0.14 -2.48
CA THR A 52 -4.00 1.05 -2.58
C THR A 52 -3.58 2.41 -3.10
N VAL A 53 -2.48 2.97 -2.60
CA VAL A 53 -1.92 4.24 -3.09
C VAL A 53 -1.54 4.12 -4.56
N ALA A 54 -0.82 3.05 -4.96
CA ALA A 54 -0.46 2.82 -6.35
C ALA A 54 -1.69 2.74 -7.26
N SER A 55 -2.78 2.13 -6.81
CA SER A 55 -4.02 2.06 -7.57
C SER A 55 -4.66 3.45 -7.76
N VAL A 56 -4.63 4.31 -6.75
CA VAL A 56 -5.12 5.69 -6.86
C VAL A 56 -4.28 6.49 -7.86
N ILE A 57 -2.95 6.39 -7.76
CA ILE A 57 -2.03 7.05 -8.70
C ILE A 57 -2.29 6.60 -10.14
N ALA A 58 -2.44 5.29 -10.36
CA ALA A 58 -2.69 4.75 -11.69
C ALA A 58 -4.09 5.12 -12.23
N THR A 59 -5.10 5.17 -11.35
CA THR A 59 -6.46 5.58 -11.74
C THR A 59 -6.48 7.04 -12.18
N ASP A 60 -5.76 7.94 -11.48
CA ASP A 60 -5.64 9.35 -11.87
C ASP A 60 -5.10 9.51 -13.30
N ALA A 61 -4.10 8.70 -13.72
CA ALA A 61 -3.64 8.72 -15.12
C ALA A 61 -4.75 8.30 -16.10
N GLY A 62 -5.52 7.27 -15.73
CA GLY A 62 -6.67 6.84 -16.54
C GLY A 62 -7.72 7.94 -16.68
N GLU A 63 -8.05 8.64 -15.60
CA GLU A 63 -9.01 9.75 -15.62
C GLU A 63 -8.52 10.92 -16.48
N ARG A 64 -7.23 11.23 -16.45
CA ARG A 64 -6.61 12.26 -17.30
C ARG A 64 -6.68 11.89 -18.78
N LEU A 65 -6.51 10.61 -19.14
CA LEU A 65 -6.72 10.14 -20.51
C LEU A 65 -8.17 10.33 -20.97
N TRP A 66 -9.14 10.02 -20.11
CA TRP A 66 -10.55 10.25 -20.42
C TRP A 66 -10.88 11.74 -20.55
N LEU A 67 -10.29 12.59 -19.71
CA LEU A 67 -10.46 14.03 -19.79
C LEU A 67 -9.89 14.58 -21.10
N ARG A 68 -8.67 14.18 -21.47
CA ARG A 68 -8.03 14.59 -22.73
C ARG A 68 -8.84 14.15 -23.95
N LEU A 69 -9.38 12.91 -23.90
CA LEU A 69 -10.27 12.40 -24.93
C LEU A 69 -11.54 13.27 -25.11
N ALA A 70 -12.13 13.68 -23.98
CA ALA A 70 -13.31 14.54 -24.00
C ALA A 70 -12.99 15.96 -24.50
N GLU A 71 -11.85 16.53 -24.14
CA GLU A 71 -11.37 17.84 -24.62
C GLU A 71 -11.13 17.83 -26.11
N ASN A 72 -10.60 16.74 -26.66
CA ASN A 72 -10.30 16.56 -28.10
C ASN A 72 -11.50 16.01 -28.89
N GLN A 73 -12.72 16.12 -28.37
CA GLN A 73 -13.96 15.73 -29.06
C GLN A 73 -14.02 14.25 -29.46
N GLY A 74 -13.34 13.40 -28.71
CA GLY A 74 -13.33 11.95 -28.94
C GLY A 74 -12.16 11.45 -29.77
N GLU A 75 -11.18 12.27 -30.06
CA GLU A 75 -9.93 11.87 -30.74
C GLU A 75 -8.78 11.85 -29.73
N LEU A 76 -7.88 10.88 -29.85
CA LEU A 76 -6.68 10.79 -29.04
C LEU A 76 -5.49 10.41 -29.93
N THR A 77 -4.39 11.14 -29.77
CA THR A 77 -3.14 10.86 -30.47
C THR A 77 -2.09 10.33 -29.50
N LEU A 78 -1.02 9.69 -29.98
CA LEU A 78 0.12 9.31 -29.14
C LEU A 78 0.81 10.52 -28.52
N ALA A 79 0.76 11.70 -29.15
CA ALA A 79 1.27 12.92 -28.59
C ALA A 79 0.44 13.35 -27.36
N ASP A 80 -0.89 13.28 -27.43
CA ASP A 80 -1.77 13.54 -26.30
C ASP A 80 -1.51 12.59 -25.14
N VAL A 81 -1.29 11.31 -25.43
CA VAL A 81 -0.93 10.30 -24.41
C VAL A 81 0.40 10.64 -23.76
N ALA A 82 1.39 11.11 -24.54
CA ALA A 82 2.70 11.52 -24.00
C ALA A 82 2.56 12.76 -23.10
N ASP A 83 1.79 13.77 -23.51
CA ASP A 83 1.52 14.96 -22.71
C ASP A 83 0.84 14.61 -21.39
N VAL A 84 -0.20 13.78 -21.43
CA VAL A 84 -0.89 13.30 -20.23
C VAL A 84 0.07 12.54 -19.30
N ARG A 85 0.90 11.66 -19.85
CA ARG A 85 1.91 10.93 -19.08
C ARG A 85 2.88 11.87 -18.39
N ASP A 86 3.41 12.85 -19.11
CA ASP A 86 4.45 13.77 -18.61
C ASP A 86 3.87 14.71 -17.54
N ASP A 87 2.66 15.23 -17.71
CA ASP A 87 1.93 16.01 -16.71
C ASP A 87 1.63 15.18 -15.46
N TRP A 88 1.15 13.96 -15.64
CA TRP A 88 0.86 13.02 -14.55
C TRP A 88 2.12 12.64 -13.77
N ARG A 89 3.21 12.32 -14.47
CA ARG A 89 4.51 12.04 -13.86
C ARG A 89 5.03 13.25 -13.08
N SER A 90 4.94 14.43 -13.65
CA SER A 90 5.38 15.65 -12.97
C SER A 90 4.58 15.89 -11.70
N HIS A 91 3.27 15.62 -11.72
CA HIS A 91 2.42 15.75 -10.56
C HIS A 91 2.82 14.79 -9.44
N TRP A 92 3.02 13.51 -9.73
CA TRP A 92 3.26 12.50 -8.72
C TRP A 92 4.74 12.31 -8.34
N LEU A 93 5.68 12.48 -9.28
CA LEU A 93 7.11 12.31 -9.03
C LEU A 93 7.76 13.56 -8.42
N HIS A 94 7.34 14.78 -8.80
CA HIS A 94 7.88 15.98 -8.19
C HIS A 94 7.37 16.23 -6.78
N GLN A 95 6.22 15.72 -6.43
CA GLN A 95 5.68 15.81 -5.08
C GLN A 95 6.33 14.83 -4.09
N ALA A 96 7.21 13.97 -4.53
CA ALA A 96 8.11 13.19 -3.67
C ALA A 96 9.22 14.05 -3.03
N GLY A 97 9.38 15.30 -3.49
CA GLY A 97 10.24 16.33 -2.88
C GLY A 97 9.43 17.19 -1.90
N THR A 98 10.00 17.45 -0.73
CA THR A 98 9.49 18.33 0.31
C THR A 98 9.07 19.69 -0.26
N ASP A 99 7.78 19.97 -0.31
CA ASP A 99 7.32 21.33 -0.33
C ASP A 99 7.54 21.98 1.05
N ALA A 100 7.80 23.29 1.07
CA ALA A 100 8.20 24.02 2.26
C ALA A 100 7.18 23.97 3.42
N ASP A 101 5.97 23.46 3.19
CA ASP A 101 4.87 23.40 4.13
C ASP A 101 4.69 22.00 4.78
N GLY A 102 5.52 21.02 4.45
CA GLY A 102 5.48 19.68 5.07
C GLY A 102 4.23 18.87 4.74
N ASN A 103 3.43 19.33 3.77
CA ASN A 103 2.21 18.66 3.36
C ASN A 103 2.55 17.75 2.17
N HIS A 104 2.89 16.50 2.48
CA HIS A 104 3.17 15.51 1.46
C HIS A 104 1.87 14.96 0.89
N PRO A 105 1.60 15.12 -0.40
CA PRO A 105 0.63 14.26 -1.03
C PRO A 105 1.10 12.82 -0.88
N VAL A 106 0.17 11.91 -0.84
CA VAL A 106 0.36 10.49 -0.63
C VAL A 106 1.30 9.94 -1.72
N SER A 107 2.60 9.94 -1.46
CA SER A 107 3.59 9.40 -2.38
C SER A 107 4.03 8.01 -1.92
N LEU A 108 4.35 7.16 -2.88
CA LEU A 108 4.94 5.85 -2.60
C LEU A 108 6.44 6.03 -2.31
N PRO A 109 6.98 5.36 -1.28
CA PRO A 109 8.40 5.43 -0.98
C PRO A 109 9.21 4.86 -2.14
N GLY A 110 10.22 5.62 -2.58
CA GLY A 110 11.09 5.19 -3.68
C GLY A 110 10.37 5.04 -5.02
N MET A 111 9.24 5.71 -5.22
CA MET A 111 8.60 5.79 -6.53
C MET A 111 9.52 6.56 -7.48
N ASN A 112 10.16 5.84 -8.40
CA ASN A 112 11.14 6.36 -9.34
C ASN A 112 10.72 6.17 -10.80
N ASP A 113 9.72 5.33 -11.04
CA ASP A 113 9.25 5.00 -12.37
C ASP A 113 7.73 4.83 -12.40
N ALA A 114 7.11 5.56 -13.29
CA ALA A 114 5.70 5.49 -13.59
C ALA A 114 5.51 5.79 -15.07
N ASP A 115 4.72 4.99 -15.77
CA ASP A 115 4.58 5.10 -17.22
C ASP A 115 3.15 4.83 -17.69
N VAL A 116 2.80 5.44 -18.82
CA VAL A 116 1.56 5.22 -19.56
C VAL A 116 1.94 4.80 -20.97
N ASN A 117 1.60 3.57 -21.33
CA ASN A 117 1.87 3.01 -22.65
C ASN A 117 0.55 2.54 -23.27
N CYS A 118 0.22 3.05 -24.46
CA CYS A 118 -1.00 2.70 -25.17
C CYS A 118 -0.66 1.88 -26.42
N ASP A 119 -1.35 0.76 -26.60
CA ASP A 119 -1.29 -0.05 -27.81
C ASP A 119 -2.31 0.46 -28.82
N LEU A 120 -1.83 0.81 -30.01
CA LEU A 120 -2.66 1.31 -31.12
C LEU A 120 -3.55 0.22 -31.73
N SER A 121 -3.20 -1.05 -31.52
CA SER A 121 -3.90 -2.17 -32.17
C SER A 121 -5.20 -2.56 -31.46
N ASP A 122 -5.27 -2.39 -30.15
CA ASP A 122 -6.42 -2.78 -29.34
C ASP A 122 -7.00 -1.66 -28.46
N ASN A 123 -6.43 -0.45 -28.59
CA ASN A 123 -6.84 0.76 -27.87
C ASN A 123 -6.78 0.60 -26.33
N VAL A 124 -5.83 -0.20 -25.86
CA VAL A 124 -5.59 -0.44 -24.44
C VAL A 124 -4.37 0.34 -23.99
N CYS A 125 -4.56 1.18 -22.97
CA CYS A 125 -3.48 1.85 -22.30
C CYS A 125 -3.13 1.09 -21.01
N VAL A 126 -1.85 0.76 -20.84
CA VAL A 126 -1.29 0.14 -19.62
C VAL A 126 -0.58 1.22 -18.84
N ILE A 127 -1.07 1.47 -17.65
CA ILE A 127 -0.50 2.41 -16.70
C ILE A 127 0.25 1.60 -15.65
N SER A 128 1.54 1.86 -15.50
CA SER A 128 2.40 1.15 -14.55
C SER A 128 2.99 2.10 -13.54
N VAL A 129 2.95 1.70 -12.26
CA VAL A 129 3.56 2.40 -11.13
C VAL A 129 4.51 1.45 -10.43
N ARG A 130 5.76 1.87 -10.21
CA ARG A 130 6.79 1.10 -9.52
C ARG A 130 7.27 1.83 -8.28
N TRP A 131 7.50 1.09 -7.20
CA TRP A 131 8.02 1.63 -5.94
C TRP A 131 8.88 0.59 -5.22
N THR A 132 9.66 1.05 -4.25
CA THR A 132 10.46 0.16 -3.40
C THR A 132 9.82 0.00 -2.02
N GLU A 133 9.63 -1.23 -1.57
CA GLU A 133 9.15 -1.53 -0.22
C GLU A 133 10.31 -1.40 0.78
N GLY A 134 10.71 -0.14 1.09
CA GLY A 134 11.96 0.14 1.81
C GLY A 134 11.99 -0.21 3.29
N ARG A 135 10.86 -0.55 3.95
CA ARG A 135 10.82 -0.72 5.41
C ARG A 135 10.80 -2.16 5.88
N PHE A 136 10.28 -3.07 5.09
CA PHE A 136 10.09 -4.49 5.44
C PHE A 136 10.56 -5.45 4.35
N ALA A 137 11.21 -4.96 3.30
CA ALA A 137 11.82 -5.81 2.30
C ALA A 137 12.90 -6.68 2.95
N ALA A 138 12.84 -7.97 2.75
CA ALA A 138 13.81 -8.93 3.26
C ALA A 138 15.20 -8.71 2.63
N GLU A 139 15.23 -8.09 1.44
CA GLU A 139 16.42 -7.62 0.76
C GLU A 139 16.17 -6.19 0.24
N SER A 140 17.18 -5.32 0.38
CA SER A 140 17.13 -3.96 -0.13
C SER A 140 17.08 -4.01 -1.66
N GLY A 141 15.89 -3.79 -2.24
CA GLY A 141 15.73 -3.71 -3.67
C GLY A 141 14.51 -4.42 -4.27
N ASP A 142 13.64 -5.01 -3.47
CA ASP A 142 12.38 -5.55 -3.99
C ASP A 142 11.52 -4.43 -4.54
N GLU A 143 11.49 -4.32 -5.88
CA GLU A 143 10.59 -3.42 -6.59
C GLU A 143 9.19 -4.03 -6.64
N SER A 144 8.23 -3.32 -6.11
CA SER A 144 6.82 -3.62 -6.28
C SER A 144 6.27 -2.88 -7.48
N ARG A 145 5.36 -3.52 -8.20
CA ARG A 145 4.72 -2.97 -9.41
C ARG A 145 3.21 -3.13 -9.32
N PHE A 146 2.52 -2.09 -9.76
CA PHE A 146 1.08 -2.11 -10.01
C PHE A 146 0.81 -1.74 -11.46
N GLU A 147 -0.09 -2.49 -12.12
CA GLU A 147 -0.54 -2.21 -13.49
C GLU A 147 -2.05 -2.02 -13.50
N TYR A 148 -2.47 -0.94 -14.15
CA TYR A 148 -3.85 -0.65 -14.43
C TYR A 148 -4.05 -0.57 -15.94
N ARG A 149 -5.08 -1.23 -16.44
CA ARG A 149 -5.40 -1.26 -17.88
C ARG A 149 -6.70 -0.55 -18.12
N VAL A 150 -6.67 0.42 -19.01
CA VAL A 150 -7.86 1.14 -19.44
C VAL A 150 -8.02 0.96 -20.95
N ARG A 151 -9.22 0.57 -21.37
CA ARG A 151 -9.58 0.53 -22.79
C ARG A 151 -10.32 1.80 -23.14
N LEU A 152 -9.84 2.49 -24.19
CA LEU A 152 -10.48 3.69 -24.69
C LEU A 152 -11.43 3.31 -25.84
N PRO A 153 -12.63 3.93 -25.96
CA PRO A 153 -13.63 3.59 -26.98
C PRO A 153 -13.33 4.19 -28.35
N VAL A 154 -12.11 4.62 -28.58
CA VAL A 154 -11.67 5.35 -29.77
C VAL A 154 -10.35 4.82 -30.25
N GLU A 155 -10.06 4.97 -31.55
CA GLU A 155 -8.75 4.63 -32.09
C GLU A 155 -7.72 5.70 -31.68
N ILE A 156 -6.60 5.25 -31.11
CA ILE A 156 -5.46 6.09 -30.80
C ILE A 156 -4.64 6.21 -32.09
N THR A 157 -4.39 7.41 -32.55
CA THR A 157 -3.69 7.67 -33.81
C THR A 157 -2.27 8.18 -33.58
N ASN A 158 -1.41 8.05 -34.61
CA ASN A 158 -0.04 8.58 -34.58
C ASN A 158 0.02 10.10 -34.75
N GLY A 159 -1.12 10.79 -34.90
CA GLY A 159 -1.14 12.24 -35.07
C GLY A 159 -0.53 12.67 -36.41
N SER A 160 -0.86 11.97 -37.51
CA SER A 160 -0.50 12.45 -38.85
C SER A 160 -1.39 13.65 -39.19
N SER A 161 -0.90 14.84 -38.92
CA SER A 161 -1.48 16.08 -39.46
C SER A 161 -1.32 16.07 -40.98
N GLY A 162 -2.45 16.04 -41.71
CA GLY A 162 -2.51 16.36 -43.11
C GLY A 162 -2.27 17.85 -43.37
#